data_ceabfbfe69cc6ef06c5baa3573426a85
#
_entry.id   ceabfbfe69cc6ef06c5baa3573426a85
#
_cell.length_a   1.000
_cell.length_b   1.000
_cell.length_c   1.000
_cell.angle_alpha   90.00
_cell.angle_beta   90.00
_cell.angle_gamma   90.00
#
_symmetry.space_group_name_H-M   'P 1'
#
loop_
_entity.id
_entity.type
_entity.pdbx_description
1 polymer ?
#
loop_
_entity_poly.entity_id
_entity_poly.type
_entity_poly.pdbx_seq_one_letter_code
_entity_poly.pdbx_strand_id
1 'polypeptide(L)'
;ASFLRSPFELADSLWLYFTVDTVGIKNLGYYSDKSTSSGLVTAGPPEFVLPMTLDYQDTIVNNSRYEGFLDYSGTPVRVIRTMTKIMSADGHGTLITPDATYSEIMLGKEVINQIDSIFVDFIGTGSYTFATEVLDVTHRFHFLRNNTFASTHLMQINTDATETIARYGWYTLP
;
A
#
# COMPACT_ATOMS: atom_id res chain seq x y z
N ALA A 1 -16.04 -2.11 -3.09
CA ALA A 1 -14.65 -2.53 -3.28
C ALA A 1 -13.92 -1.40 -4.00
N SER A 2 -12.76 -1.02 -3.53
CA SER A 2 -11.96 0.01 -4.21
C SER A 2 -11.62 -0.46 -5.62
N PHE A 3 -11.85 0.37 -6.62
CA PHE A 3 -11.53 0.08 -8.02
C PHE A 3 -10.05 -0.26 -8.22
N LEU A 4 -9.16 0.34 -7.42
CA LEU A 4 -7.72 0.10 -7.46
C LEU A 4 -7.26 -1.12 -6.63
N ARG A 5 -8.11 -1.67 -5.75
CA ARG A 5 -7.82 -2.94 -5.07
C ARG A 5 -8.06 -4.14 -5.98
N SER A 6 -9.09 -4.07 -6.80
CA SER A 6 -9.45 -5.16 -7.71
C SER A 6 -8.34 -5.52 -8.72
N PRO A 7 -7.63 -4.56 -9.35
CA PRO A 7 -6.52 -4.90 -10.23
C PRO A 7 -5.36 -5.64 -9.58
N PHE A 8 -5.07 -5.34 -8.31
CA PHE A 8 -3.97 -5.99 -7.58
C PHE A 8 -4.25 -7.47 -7.28
N GLU A 9 -5.51 -7.80 -6.98
CA GLU A 9 -5.91 -9.16 -6.61
C GLU A 9 -6.17 -10.06 -7.82
N LEU A 10 -6.46 -9.47 -8.96
CA LEU A 10 -6.97 -10.19 -10.12
C LEU A 10 -6.12 -10.03 -11.39
N ALA A 11 -4.96 -9.35 -11.32
CA ALA A 11 -4.08 -9.20 -12.47
C ALA A 11 -3.43 -10.55 -12.82
N ASP A 12 -3.42 -10.90 -14.10
CA ASP A 12 -2.70 -12.08 -14.60
C ASP A 12 -1.20 -11.89 -14.40
N SER A 13 -0.71 -10.65 -14.63
CA SER A 13 0.64 -10.23 -14.26
C SER A 13 0.62 -8.80 -13.74
N LEU A 14 1.37 -8.58 -12.66
CA LEU A 14 1.54 -7.28 -12.04
C LEU A 14 3.03 -7.02 -11.82
N TRP A 15 3.53 -5.92 -12.40
CA TRP A 15 4.90 -5.46 -12.19
C TRP A 15 4.88 -4.21 -11.31
N LEU A 16 5.55 -4.30 -10.17
CA LEU A 16 5.73 -3.18 -9.25
C LEU A 16 7.11 -2.56 -9.48
N TYR A 17 7.18 -1.24 -9.52
CA TYR A 17 8.41 -0.49 -9.71
C TYR A 17 8.83 0.16 -8.41
N PHE A 18 10.01 -0.19 -7.93
CA PHE A 18 10.56 0.34 -6.69
C PHE A 18 11.89 1.06 -6.94
N THR A 19 12.18 2.02 -6.08
CA THR A 19 13.55 2.52 -5.85
C THR A 19 13.94 2.28 -4.41
N VAL A 20 15.23 2.07 -4.20
CA VAL A 20 15.85 1.92 -2.88
C VAL A 20 16.94 2.96 -2.76
N ASP A 21 16.88 3.78 -1.73
CA ASP A 21 17.90 4.76 -1.41
C ASP A 21 18.23 4.74 0.09
N THR A 22 19.04 5.67 0.57
CA THR A 22 19.44 5.75 1.97
C THR A 22 18.28 6.10 2.92
N VAL A 23 17.17 6.59 2.38
CA VAL A 23 15.98 6.96 3.16
C VAL A 23 15.01 5.78 3.27
N GLY A 24 14.93 4.94 2.23
CA GLY A 24 14.04 3.77 2.26
C GLY A 24 13.67 3.21 0.89
N ILE A 25 12.68 2.35 0.92
CA ILE A 25 12.07 1.74 -0.26
C ILE A 25 10.85 2.56 -0.65
N LYS A 26 10.80 3.00 -1.91
CA LYS A 26 9.70 3.79 -2.46
C LYS A 26 9.09 3.09 -3.66
N ASN A 27 7.77 3.07 -3.73
CA ASN A 27 7.02 2.59 -4.89
C ASN A 27 6.84 3.72 -5.89
N LEU A 28 7.28 3.49 -7.13
CA LEU A 28 7.20 4.43 -8.24
C LEU A 28 5.97 4.21 -9.11
N GLY A 29 5.23 3.14 -8.86
CA GLY A 29 4.06 2.77 -9.62
C GLY A 29 4.00 1.29 -9.97
N TYR A 30 3.09 0.94 -10.86
CA TYR A 30 2.90 -0.43 -11.31
C TYR A 30 2.38 -0.49 -12.74
N TYR A 31 2.60 -1.63 -13.38
CA TYR A 31 1.95 -2.01 -14.64
C TYR A 31 1.13 -3.27 -14.43
N SER A 32 -0.08 -3.28 -14.95
CA SER A 32 -0.97 -4.44 -14.99
C SER A 32 -1.27 -4.80 -16.44
N ASP A 33 -1.22 -6.08 -16.79
CA ASP A 33 -1.61 -6.60 -18.12
C ASP A 33 -2.89 -7.44 -18.09
N LYS A 34 -3.64 -7.34 -17.02
CA LYS A 34 -4.91 -8.03 -16.91
C LYS A 34 -5.85 -7.64 -18.06
N SER A 35 -6.45 -8.63 -18.72
CA SER A 35 -7.34 -8.45 -19.87
C SER A 35 -8.55 -7.53 -19.60
N THR A 36 -8.98 -7.44 -18.33
CA THR A 36 -10.11 -6.58 -17.92
C THR A 36 -9.68 -5.25 -17.32
N SER A 37 -8.38 -5.02 -17.09
CA SER A 37 -7.87 -3.76 -16.55
C SER A 37 -6.35 -3.67 -16.76
N SER A 38 -5.94 -3.31 -17.97
CA SER A 38 -4.51 -3.16 -18.30
C SER A 38 -4.10 -1.70 -18.29
N GLY A 39 -2.84 -1.45 -17.95
CA GLY A 39 -2.27 -0.11 -18.03
C GLY A 39 -1.15 0.18 -17.07
N LEU A 40 -0.57 1.35 -17.24
CA LEU A 40 0.52 1.87 -16.41
C LEU A 40 -0.03 2.91 -15.42
N VAL A 41 0.35 2.76 -14.17
CA VAL A 41 0.09 3.73 -13.10
C VAL A 41 1.42 4.19 -12.52
N THR A 42 1.66 5.48 -12.50
CA THR A 42 2.88 6.08 -11.98
C THR A 42 2.64 6.85 -10.69
N ALA A 43 3.60 6.82 -9.78
CA ALA A 43 3.56 7.56 -8.53
C ALA A 43 4.42 8.82 -8.62
N GLY A 44 3.84 9.96 -8.28
CA GLY A 44 4.51 11.25 -8.21
C GLY A 44 3.77 12.25 -7.31
N PRO A 45 4.24 12.50 -6.07
CA PRO A 45 5.39 11.91 -5.39
C PRO A 45 5.21 10.41 -5.08
N PRO A 46 6.33 9.65 -4.97
CA PRO A 46 6.29 8.21 -4.73
C PRO A 46 5.79 7.85 -3.33
N GLU A 47 5.22 6.65 -3.21
CA GLU A 47 4.83 6.10 -1.92
C GLU A 47 6.05 5.55 -1.17
N PHE A 48 6.18 5.93 0.08
CA PHE A 48 7.13 5.34 1.00
C PHE A 48 6.61 3.98 1.47
N VAL A 49 7.29 2.91 1.07
CA VAL A 49 6.87 1.54 1.42
C VAL A 49 7.48 1.12 2.75
N LEU A 50 8.78 1.34 2.92
CA LEU A 50 9.51 0.99 4.13
C LEU A 50 10.67 1.97 4.33
N PRO A 51 10.79 2.63 5.51
CA PRO A 51 11.97 3.41 5.85
C PRO A 51 13.17 2.50 6.10
N MET A 52 14.39 3.00 5.82
CA MET A 52 15.62 2.29 6.18
C MET A 52 15.84 2.25 7.69
N THR A 53 15.43 3.29 8.38
CA THR A 53 15.47 3.39 9.84
C THR A 53 14.13 3.89 10.34
N LEU A 54 13.64 3.26 11.38
CA LEU A 54 12.48 3.71 12.14
C LEU A 54 12.77 3.37 13.60
N ASP A 55 13.13 4.39 14.38
CA ASP A 55 13.42 4.22 15.79
C ASP A 55 12.15 4.32 16.62
N TYR A 56 12.19 3.79 17.84
CA TYR A 56 11.06 3.86 18.76
C TYR A 56 10.63 5.33 19.00
N GLN A 57 9.34 5.59 18.88
CA GLN A 57 8.67 6.90 18.91
C GLN A 57 8.86 7.76 17.65
N ASP A 58 9.55 7.28 16.64
CA ASP A 58 9.59 7.97 15.36
C ASP A 58 8.22 7.99 14.67
N THR A 59 7.98 9.07 13.96
CA THR A 59 6.79 9.21 13.09
C THR A 59 7.21 9.78 11.75
N ILE A 60 6.83 9.10 10.68
CA ILE A 60 7.08 9.50 9.30
C ILE A 60 5.76 9.74 8.61
N VAL A 61 5.61 10.91 7.97
CA VAL A 61 4.45 11.22 7.13
C VAL A 61 4.87 11.22 5.67
N ASN A 62 4.17 10.45 4.86
CA ASN A 62 4.37 10.40 3.42
C ASN A 62 3.07 10.72 2.69
N ASN A 63 3.14 11.73 1.82
CA ASN A 63 2.07 12.02 0.87
C ASN A 63 2.49 11.52 -0.50
N SER A 64 1.66 10.69 -1.09
CA SER A 64 1.90 10.12 -2.42
C SER A 64 0.68 10.30 -3.31
N ARG A 65 0.93 10.33 -4.63
CA ARG A 65 -0.11 10.43 -5.63
C ARG A 65 0.20 9.48 -6.77
N TYR A 66 -0.74 8.62 -7.07
CA TYR A 66 -0.69 7.75 -8.22
C TYR A 66 -1.62 8.27 -9.29
N GLU A 67 -1.18 8.17 -10.53
CA GLU A 67 -2.01 8.50 -11.68
C GLU A 67 -1.76 7.49 -12.80
N GLY A 68 -2.82 7.03 -13.42
CA GLY A 68 -2.72 6.08 -14.51
C GLY A 68 -3.93 6.10 -15.42
N PHE A 69 -3.69 5.57 -16.61
CA PHE A 69 -4.69 5.32 -17.61
C PHE A 69 -4.82 3.82 -17.77
N LEU A 70 -6.01 3.31 -17.55
CA LEU A 70 -6.33 1.90 -17.60
C LEU A 70 -7.39 1.67 -18.67
N ASP A 71 -7.30 0.54 -19.34
CA ASP A 71 -8.44 0.01 -20.10
C ASP A 71 -9.24 -0.91 -19.17
N TYR A 72 -10.48 -0.59 -18.92
CA TYR A 72 -11.37 -1.41 -18.12
C TYR A 72 -12.44 -2.04 -19.01
N SER A 73 -12.18 -3.28 -19.45
CA SER A 73 -13.07 -4.03 -20.36
C SER A 73 -13.45 -3.25 -21.61
N GLY A 74 -12.50 -2.59 -22.26
CA GLY A 74 -12.71 -1.78 -23.45
C GLY A 74 -13.14 -0.34 -23.18
N THR A 75 -13.22 0.07 -21.91
CA THR A 75 -13.57 1.46 -21.54
C THR A 75 -12.33 2.15 -20.98
N PRO A 76 -11.84 3.24 -21.60
CA PRO A 76 -10.71 4.00 -21.07
C PRO A 76 -11.07 4.69 -19.75
N VAL A 77 -10.22 4.47 -18.74
CA VAL A 77 -10.40 5.01 -17.40
C VAL A 77 -9.12 5.72 -16.97
N ARG A 78 -9.23 6.92 -16.43
CA ARG A 78 -8.17 7.60 -15.72
C ARG A 78 -8.41 7.47 -14.23
N VAL A 79 -7.41 7.03 -13.51
CA VAL A 79 -7.46 6.87 -12.05
C VAL A 79 -6.43 7.78 -11.40
N ILE A 80 -6.86 8.52 -10.40
CA ILE A 80 -6.00 9.33 -9.53
C ILE A 80 -6.21 8.83 -8.11
N ARG A 81 -5.14 8.32 -7.50
CA ARG A 81 -5.10 8.00 -6.08
C ARG A 81 -4.25 9.02 -5.35
N THR A 82 -4.80 9.69 -4.36
CA THR A 82 -4.04 10.45 -3.36
C THR A 82 -4.02 9.68 -2.05
N MET A 83 -2.86 9.63 -1.42
CA MET A 83 -2.69 8.88 -0.20
C MET A 83 -1.80 9.64 0.78
N THR A 84 -2.26 9.73 2.02
CA THR A 84 -1.46 10.16 3.16
C THR A 84 -1.21 8.95 4.03
N LYS A 85 0.05 8.58 4.19
CA LYS A 85 0.50 7.48 5.03
C LYS A 85 1.27 8.06 6.22
N ILE A 86 0.87 7.66 7.41
CA ILE A 86 1.56 7.98 8.67
C ILE A 86 2.09 6.66 9.21
N MET A 87 3.41 6.56 9.36
CA MET A 87 4.10 5.41 9.94
C MET A 87 4.69 5.81 11.27
N SER A 88 4.45 5.03 12.31
CA SER A 88 5.01 5.22 13.65
C SER A 88 5.57 3.93 14.22
N ALA A 89 6.57 4.06 15.09
CA ALA A 89 7.08 2.95 15.90
C ALA A 89 6.53 3.09 17.32
N ASP A 90 5.42 2.40 17.60
CA ASP A 90 4.59 2.65 18.78
C ASP A 90 4.95 1.77 19.98
N GLY A 91 5.71 0.70 19.78
CA GLY A 91 6.00 -0.23 20.86
C GLY A 91 7.16 -1.18 20.57
N HIS A 92 7.63 -1.82 21.60
CA HIS A 92 8.55 -2.94 21.51
C HIS A 92 8.20 -4.01 22.54
N GLY A 93 8.59 -5.26 22.26
CA GLY A 93 8.27 -6.35 23.18
C GLY A 93 8.49 -7.73 22.60
N THR A 94 7.63 -8.66 22.97
CA THR A 94 7.68 -10.06 22.54
C THR A 94 6.45 -10.39 21.71
N LEU A 95 6.66 -10.94 20.52
CA LEU A 95 5.60 -11.50 19.69
C LEU A 95 5.50 -13.00 19.93
N ILE A 96 4.31 -13.46 20.28
CA ILE A 96 3.99 -14.88 20.42
C ILE A 96 3.06 -15.27 19.29
N THR A 97 3.50 -16.19 18.45
CA THR A 97 2.70 -16.84 17.41
C THR A 97 2.40 -18.29 17.82
N PRO A 98 1.48 -19.00 17.14
CA PRO A 98 1.25 -20.40 17.42
C PRO A 98 2.51 -21.28 17.33
N ASP A 99 3.45 -20.89 16.48
CA ASP A 99 4.63 -21.72 16.14
C ASP A 99 5.91 -21.27 16.85
N ALA A 100 5.98 -19.99 17.30
CA ALA A 100 7.22 -19.46 17.87
C ALA A 100 7.00 -18.25 18.78
N THR A 101 8.04 -17.95 19.57
CA THR A 101 8.13 -16.72 20.37
C THR A 101 9.36 -15.92 19.91
N TYR A 102 9.13 -14.66 19.58
CA TYR A 102 10.16 -13.73 19.10
C TYR A 102 10.33 -12.61 20.11
N SER A 103 11.53 -12.44 20.65
CA SER A 103 11.89 -11.30 21.48
C SER A 103 12.34 -10.10 20.66
N GLU A 104 12.38 -8.93 21.29
CA GLU A 104 12.90 -7.68 20.71
C GLU A 104 12.18 -7.28 19.41
N ILE A 105 10.87 -7.42 19.41
CA ILE A 105 10.02 -7.05 18.29
C ILE A 105 9.63 -5.58 18.44
N MET A 106 9.76 -4.81 17.36
CA MET A 106 9.20 -3.48 17.23
C MET A 106 7.80 -3.58 16.64
N LEU A 107 6.85 -2.88 17.24
CA LEU A 107 5.51 -2.68 16.71
C LEU A 107 5.50 -1.36 15.92
N GLY A 108 5.42 -1.48 14.61
CA GLY A 108 5.15 -0.38 13.71
C GLY A 108 3.65 -0.29 13.40
N LYS A 109 3.13 0.93 13.31
CA LYS A 109 1.77 1.21 12.90
C LYS A 109 1.78 2.09 11.65
N GLU A 110 0.97 1.74 10.66
CA GLU A 110 0.67 2.62 9.53
C GLU A 110 -0.80 3.01 9.56
N VAL A 111 -1.08 4.30 9.42
CA VAL A 111 -2.41 4.83 9.12
C VAL A 111 -2.39 5.34 7.70
N ILE A 112 -3.25 4.77 6.84
CA ILE A 112 -3.31 5.10 5.42
C ILE A 112 -4.68 5.69 5.14
N ASN A 113 -4.70 6.99 4.79
CA ASN A 113 -5.87 7.67 4.27
C ASN A 113 -5.73 7.75 2.75
N GLN A 114 -6.67 7.18 2.03
CA GLN A 114 -6.63 7.05 0.58
C GLN A 114 -7.90 7.60 -0.05
N ILE A 115 -7.75 8.35 -1.13
CA ILE A 115 -8.83 8.84 -1.97
C ILE A 115 -8.54 8.39 -3.40
N ASP A 116 -9.45 7.63 -3.97
CA ASP A 116 -9.42 7.18 -5.36
C ASP A 116 -10.46 7.96 -6.17
N SER A 117 -10.02 8.86 -7.03
CA SER A 117 -10.88 9.57 -7.98
C SER A 117 -10.82 8.88 -9.34
N ILE A 118 -11.98 8.51 -9.86
CA ILE A 118 -12.13 7.73 -11.09
C ILE A 118 -12.82 8.61 -12.15
N PHE A 119 -12.20 8.69 -13.32
CA PHE A 119 -12.70 9.40 -14.49
C PHE A 119 -12.85 8.43 -15.65
N VAL A 120 -13.92 8.55 -16.43
CA VAL A 120 -14.24 7.63 -17.53
C VAL A 120 -14.34 8.40 -18.82
N ASP A 121 -13.76 7.86 -19.88
CA ASP A 121 -13.99 8.32 -21.26
C ASP A 121 -15.03 7.41 -21.92
N PHE A 122 -16.29 7.81 -21.85
CA PHE A 122 -17.41 7.01 -22.34
C PHE A 122 -17.48 6.88 -23.87
N ILE A 123 -16.82 7.76 -24.60
CA ILE A 123 -16.91 7.82 -26.06
C ILE A 123 -15.56 7.65 -26.77
N GLY A 124 -14.50 7.38 -26.02
CA GLY A 124 -13.17 7.07 -26.57
C GLY A 124 -12.50 8.25 -27.27
N THR A 125 -12.80 9.48 -26.88
CA THR A 125 -12.26 10.71 -27.48
C THR A 125 -11.05 11.29 -26.73
N GLY A 126 -10.64 10.66 -25.63
CA GLY A 126 -9.62 11.19 -24.72
C GLY A 126 -10.15 12.24 -23.74
N SER A 127 -11.49 12.43 -23.70
CA SER A 127 -12.13 13.36 -22.77
C SER A 127 -12.67 12.61 -21.56
N TYR A 128 -12.00 12.73 -20.43
CA TYR A 128 -12.33 12.02 -19.20
C TYR A 128 -13.29 12.82 -18.33
N THR A 129 -14.41 12.22 -17.99
CA THR A 129 -15.45 12.80 -17.11
C THR A 129 -15.35 12.14 -15.74
N PHE A 130 -15.41 12.93 -14.67
CA PHE A 130 -15.45 12.41 -13.30
C PHE A 130 -16.66 11.49 -13.12
N ALA A 131 -16.40 10.30 -12.61
CA ALA A 131 -17.42 9.28 -12.40
C ALA A 131 -17.71 9.07 -10.91
N THR A 132 -16.69 8.89 -10.10
CA THR A 132 -16.86 8.62 -8.68
C THR A 132 -15.56 8.87 -7.89
N GLU A 133 -15.73 8.96 -6.57
CA GLU A 133 -14.65 9.00 -5.61
C GLU A 133 -14.87 7.94 -4.53
N VAL A 134 -13.81 7.27 -4.13
CA VAL A 134 -13.84 6.24 -3.08
C VAL A 134 -12.83 6.62 -2.02
N LEU A 135 -13.31 6.78 -0.79
CA LEU A 135 -12.45 6.99 0.38
C LEU A 135 -12.22 5.66 1.08
N ASP A 136 -10.97 5.44 1.49
CA ASP A 136 -10.61 4.28 2.29
C ASP A 136 -9.61 4.68 3.38
N VAL A 137 -9.83 4.14 4.57
CA VAL A 137 -8.90 4.26 5.69
C VAL A 137 -8.51 2.85 6.10
N THR A 138 -7.21 2.61 6.12
CA THR A 138 -6.65 1.32 6.51
C THR A 138 -5.59 1.55 7.58
N HIS A 139 -5.66 0.75 8.65
CA HIS A 139 -4.59 0.66 9.62
C HIS A 139 -3.84 -0.64 9.41
N ARG A 140 -2.50 -0.58 9.45
CA ARG A 140 -1.61 -1.74 9.37
C ARG A 140 -0.72 -1.76 10.58
N PHE A 141 -0.60 -2.94 11.16
CA PHE A 141 0.31 -3.22 12.26
C PHE A 141 1.40 -4.13 11.75
N HIS A 142 2.64 -3.71 11.93
CA HIS A 142 3.84 -4.41 11.50
C HIS A 142 4.61 -4.90 12.71
N PHE A 143 4.91 -6.17 12.76
CA PHE A 143 5.75 -6.76 13.79
C PHE A 143 7.12 -7.03 13.16
N LEU A 144 8.08 -6.20 13.52
CA LEU A 144 9.40 -6.16 12.91
C LEU A 144 10.43 -6.67 13.89
N ARG A 145 11.24 -7.62 13.46
CA ARG A 145 12.44 -8.01 14.21
C ARG A 145 13.61 -7.17 13.74
N ASN A 146 14.19 -6.42 14.65
CA ASN A 146 15.42 -5.70 14.37
C ASN A 146 16.59 -6.71 14.38
N ASN A 147 17.26 -6.86 13.26
CA ASN A 147 18.54 -7.53 13.18
C ASN A 147 19.56 -6.59 12.51
N THR A 148 20.86 -6.88 12.67
CA THR A 148 21.96 -5.99 12.29
C THR A 148 22.02 -5.60 10.81
N PHE A 149 21.20 -6.19 9.92
CA PHE A 149 21.29 -5.99 8.48
C PHE A 149 20.00 -5.57 7.78
N ALA A 150 18.85 -5.87 8.38
CA ALA A 150 17.55 -5.45 7.87
C ALA A 150 16.46 -5.76 8.90
N SER A 151 15.43 -4.92 8.96
CA SER A 151 14.21 -5.27 9.68
C SER A 151 13.53 -6.43 8.99
N THR A 152 13.28 -7.52 9.69
CA THR A 152 12.53 -8.65 9.16
C THR A 152 11.08 -8.52 9.57
N HIS A 153 10.20 -8.43 8.58
CA HIS A 153 8.76 -8.51 8.79
C HIS A 153 8.39 -9.92 9.24
N LEU A 154 7.92 -10.05 10.48
CA LEU A 154 7.44 -11.32 11.02
C LEU A 154 5.94 -11.49 10.86
N MET A 155 5.18 -10.41 11.04
CA MET A 155 3.74 -10.44 10.93
C MET A 155 3.22 -9.07 10.50
N GLN A 156 2.13 -9.07 9.74
CA GLN A 156 1.35 -7.88 9.43
C GLN A 156 -0.13 -8.17 9.66
N ILE A 157 -0.82 -7.21 10.25
CA ILE A 157 -2.29 -7.23 10.40
C ILE A 157 -2.83 -5.95 9.80
N ASN A 158 -3.83 -6.08 8.93
CA ASN A 158 -4.54 -4.95 8.35
C ASN A 158 -5.94 -4.90 8.93
N THR A 159 -6.34 -3.71 9.37
CA THR A 159 -7.66 -3.47 9.95
C THR A 159 -8.39 -2.36 9.21
N ASP A 160 -9.65 -2.15 9.55
CA ASP A 160 -10.39 -0.95 9.21
C ASP A 160 -9.96 0.25 10.09
N ALA A 161 -10.56 1.41 9.86
CA ALA A 161 -10.27 2.64 10.62
C ALA A 161 -10.60 2.53 12.12
N THR A 162 -11.44 1.59 12.51
CA THR A 162 -11.84 1.41 13.93
C THR A 162 -10.91 0.50 14.71
N GLU A 163 -9.99 -0.18 14.01
CA GLU A 163 -9.05 -1.19 14.54
C GLU A 163 -9.74 -2.40 15.20
N THR A 164 -11.04 -2.56 14.99
CA THR A 164 -11.85 -3.62 15.62
C THR A 164 -12.04 -4.84 14.73
N ILE A 165 -11.88 -4.67 13.41
CA ILE A 165 -12.07 -5.73 12.42
C ILE A 165 -10.78 -5.93 11.65
N ALA A 166 -10.15 -7.09 11.82
CA ALA A 166 -9.03 -7.49 10.98
C ALA A 166 -9.57 -7.83 9.57
N ARG A 167 -9.03 -7.16 8.55
CA ARG A 167 -9.38 -7.42 7.15
C ARG A 167 -8.60 -8.59 6.59
N TYR A 168 -7.30 -8.63 6.86
CA TYR A 168 -6.38 -9.72 6.54
C TYR A 168 -5.07 -9.54 7.29
N GLY A 169 -4.30 -10.60 7.36
CA GLY A 169 -2.97 -10.58 7.95
C GLY A 169 -2.15 -11.75 7.45
N TRP A 170 -0.86 -11.69 7.68
CA TRP A 170 0.08 -12.77 7.40
C TRP A 170 1.20 -12.78 8.45
N TYR A 171 1.84 -13.89 8.61
CA TYR A 171 3.06 -14.03 9.40
C TYR A 171 4.03 -14.98 8.71
N THR A 172 5.32 -14.80 9.00
CA THR A 172 6.37 -15.66 8.47
C THR A 172 6.49 -16.89 9.38
N LEU A 173 6.45 -18.07 8.80
CA LEU A 173 6.80 -19.32 9.50
C LEU A 173 8.30 -19.33 9.81
N PRO A 174 8.71 -19.86 10.96
CA PRO A 174 10.12 -19.99 11.35
C PRO A 174 10.89 -20.94 10.44
#